data_18b5a03803c29c038cf0e9cc5419a625
#
_entry.id   18b5a03803c29c038cf0e9cc5419a625
#
_cell.length_a   1.000
_cell.length_b   1.000
_cell.length_c   1.000
_cell.angle_alpha   90.00
_cell.angle_beta   90.00
_cell.angle_gamma   90.00
#
_symmetry.space_group_name_H-M   'P 1'
#
loop_
_entity.id
_entity.type
_entity.pdbx_description
1 polymer ?
#
loop_
_entity_poly.entity_id
_entity_poly.type
_entity_poly.pdbx_seq_one_letter_code
_entity_poly.pdbx_strand_id
1 'polypeptide(L)' 'LYREEEAIFDLLKQPISLDEIALKMKRPVGQISAELMQLELKGAIRSLRGKRFEQL' A
#
# COMPACT_ATOMS: atom_id res chain seq x y z
N LEU A 1 11.40 -4.77 -7.17
CA LEU A 1 10.16 -5.01 -6.40
C LEU A 1 9.57 -6.35 -6.77
N TYR A 2 8.95 -7.01 -5.81
CA TYR A 2 8.16 -8.20 -6.07
C TYR A 2 6.86 -7.79 -6.75
N ARG A 3 6.22 -8.75 -7.44
CA ARG A 3 4.97 -8.47 -8.14
C ARG A 3 3.89 -7.90 -7.23
N GLU A 4 3.80 -8.45 -6.01
CA GLU A 4 2.81 -7.99 -5.06
C GLU A 4 3.06 -6.54 -4.67
N GLU A 5 4.32 -6.17 -4.48
CA GLU A 5 4.66 -4.80 -4.13
C GLU A 5 4.37 -3.86 -5.29
N GLU A 6 4.65 -4.28 -6.52
CA GLU A 6 4.36 -3.46 -7.69
C GLU A 6 2.86 -3.23 -7.85
N ALA A 7 2.06 -4.28 -7.66
CA ALA A 7 0.62 -4.15 -7.78
C ALA A 7 0.07 -3.18 -6.74
N ILE A 8 0.55 -3.28 -5.50
CA ILE A 8 0.15 -2.37 -4.44
C ILE A 8 0.61 -0.95 -4.77
N PHE A 9 1.86 -0.81 -5.19
CA PHE A 9 2.42 0.50 -5.53
C PHE A 9 1.59 1.19 -6.61
N ASP A 10 1.16 0.45 -7.62
CA ASP A 10 0.34 1.01 -8.69
C ASP A 10 -1.00 1.55 -8.18
N LEU A 11 -1.58 0.89 -7.17
CA LEU A 11 -2.84 1.35 -6.60
C LEU A 11 -2.69 2.69 -5.87
N LEU A 12 -1.47 3.05 -5.52
CA LEU A 12 -1.19 4.23 -4.71
C LEU A 12 -0.95 5.49 -5.55
N LYS A 13 -1.25 5.45 -6.84
CA LYS A 13 -1.17 6.64 -7.69
C LYS A 13 -2.11 7.73 -7.18
N GLN A 14 -3.14 7.35 -6.47
CA GLN A 14 -4.04 8.26 -5.76
C GLN A 14 -4.07 7.83 -4.30
N PRO A 15 -4.36 8.73 -3.37
CA PRO A 15 -4.50 8.33 -1.98
C PRO A 15 -5.57 7.25 -1.83
N ILE A 16 -5.24 6.18 -1.14
CA ILE A 16 -6.14 5.04 -0.98
C ILE A 16 -5.96 4.45 0.41
N SER A 17 -7.05 4.02 1.01
CA SER A 17 -7.02 3.48 2.37
C SER A 17 -6.51 2.05 2.39
N LEU A 18 -5.99 1.64 3.55
CA LEU A 18 -5.52 0.28 3.75
C LEU A 18 -6.61 -0.74 3.45
N ASP A 19 -7.84 -0.48 3.93
CA ASP A 19 -8.95 -1.41 3.72
C ASP A 19 -9.28 -1.55 2.23
N GLU A 20 -9.26 -0.44 1.49
CA GLU A 20 -9.51 -0.49 0.06
C GLU A 20 -8.44 -1.28 -0.67
N ILE A 21 -7.19 -1.09 -0.28
CA ILE A 21 -6.09 -1.85 -0.90
C ILE A 21 -6.30 -3.34 -0.67
N ALA A 22 -6.64 -3.72 0.57
CA ALA A 22 -6.85 -5.12 0.90
C ALA A 22 -8.00 -5.71 0.08
N LEU A 23 -9.08 -4.97 -0.11
CA LEU A 23 -10.21 -5.42 -0.91
C LEU A 23 -9.81 -5.61 -2.37
N LYS A 24 -9.10 -4.66 -2.94
CA LYS A 24 -8.70 -4.73 -4.34
C LYS A 24 -7.71 -5.86 -4.58
N MET A 25 -6.81 -6.09 -3.64
CA MET A 25 -5.82 -7.15 -3.76
C MET A 25 -6.37 -8.51 -3.35
N LYS A 26 -7.54 -8.54 -2.69
CA LYS A 26 -8.15 -9.77 -2.18
C LYS A 26 -7.20 -10.51 -1.24
N ARG A 27 -6.55 -9.76 -0.36
CA ARG A 27 -5.57 -10.30 0.57
C ARG A 27 -5.85 -9.78 1.98
N PRO A 28 -5.42 -10.51 3.01
CA PRO A 28 -5.64 -10.07 4.39
C PRO A 28 -4.97 -8.72 4.67
N VAL A 29 -5.66 -7.89 5.45
CA VAL A 29 -5.17 -6.57 5.82
C VAL A 29 -3.78 -6.64 6.44
N GLY A 30 -3.53 -7.65 7.27
CA GLY A 30 -2.23 -7.80 7.92
C GLY A 30 -1.08 -7.94 6.94
N GLN A 31 -1.29 -8.70 5.87
CA GLN A 31 -0.26 -8.87 4.83
C GLN A 31 -0.04 -7.56 4.08
N ILE A 32 -1.12 -6.90 3.72
CA ILE A 32 -1.04 -5.62 2.99
C ILE A 32 -0.31 -4.59 3.85
N SER A 33 -0.64 -4.53 5.14
CA SER A 33 0.00 -3.59 6.05
C SER A 33 1.51 -3.82 6.11
N ALA A 34 1.95 -5.08 6.17
CA ALA A 34 3.37 -5.40 6.21
C ALA A 34 4.08 -4.96 4.93
N GLU A 35 3.45 -5.17 3.78
CA GLU A 35 4.04 -4.78 2.51
C GLU A 35 4.09 -3.26 2.35
N LEU A 36 3.07 -2.57 2.82
CA LEU A 36 3.07 -1.11 2.81
C LEU A 36 4.18 -0.56 3.69
N MET A 37 4.42 -1.19 4.84
CA MET A 37 5.51 -0.78 5.71
C MET A 37 6.85 -0.93 5.00
N GLN A 38 7.06 -2.01 4.26
CA GLN A 38 8.28 -2.19 3.49
C GLN A 38 8.46 -1.10 2.45
N LEU A 39 7.39 -0.77 1.73
CA LEU A 39 7.44 0.28 0.72
C LEU A 39 7.73 1.64 1.35
N GLU A 40 7.17 1.89 2.51
CA GLU A 40 7.41 3.13 3.22
C GLU A 40 8.87 3.25 3.66
N LEU A 41 9.43 2.14 4.17
CA LEU A 41 10.83 2.11 4.57
C LEU A 41 11.77 2.32 3.39
N LYS A 42 11.38 1.89 2.22
CA LYS A 42 12.16 2.11 1.00
C LYS A 42 12.02 3.52 0.47
N GLY A 43 11.12 4.31 1.04
CA GLY A 43 10.89 5.68 0.60
C GLY A 43 10.05 5.78 -0.67
N ALA A 44 9.32 4.72 -1.02
CA ALA A 44 8.51 4.70 -2.23
C ALA A 44 7.11 5.28 -2.02
N ILE A 45 6.60 5.21 -0.80
CA ILE A 45 5.27 5.68 -0.47
C ILE A 45 5.30 6.41 0.86
N ARG A 46 4.21 7.12 1.16
CA ARG A 46 4.04 7.75 2.47
C ARG A 46 2.65 7.47 3.01
N SER A 47 2.53 7.49 4.33
CA SER A 47 1.24 7.31 4.97
C SER A 47 0.56 8.66 5.19
N LEU A 48 -0.76 8.66 5.09
CA LEU A 48 -1.59 9.85 5.28
C LEU A 48 -2.55 9.60 6.42
N ARG A 49 -3.26 10.65 6.82
CA ARG A 49 -4.30 10.51 7.85
C ARG A 49 -5.39 9.56 7.38
N GLY A 50 -5.99 8.85 8.33
CA GLY A 50 -7.07 7.93 8.04
C GLY A 50 -6.59 6.64 7.43
N LYS A 51 -5.38 6.24 7.73
CA LYS A 51 -4.79 4.98 7.24
C LYS A 51 -4.78 4.92 5.71
N ARG A 52 -4.54 6.06 5.08
CA ARG A 52 -4.39 6.14 3.63
C ARG A 52 -2.92 6.23 3.27
N PHE A 53 -2.61 5.85 2.05
CA PHE A 53 -1.23 5.84 1.55
C PHE A 53 -1.20 6.37 0.13
N GLU A 54 -0.06 6.92 -0.27
CA GLU A 54 0.13 7.36 -1.65
C GLU A 54 1.59 7.25 -2.04
N GLN A 55 1.84 7.21 -3.34
CA GLN A 55 3.21 7.22 -3.87
C GLN A 55 3.87 8.56 -3.58
N LEU A 56 5.17 8.53 -3.38
CA LEU A 56 5.96 9.74 -3.27
C LEU A 56 6.32 10.32 -4.63
#